data_2126e69268259a09c2e8d633a4f0a28b
#
_entry.id   2126e69268259a09c2e8d633a4f0a28b
#
_cell.length_a   1.000
_cell.length_b   1.000
_cell.length_c   1.000
_cell.angle_alpha   90.00
_cell.angle_beta   90.00
_cell.angle_gamma   90.00
#
_symmetry.space_group_name_H-M   'P 1'
#
loop_
_entity.id
_entity.type
_entity.pdbx_description
1 polymer ?
#
loop_
_entity_poly.entity_id
_entity_poly.type
_entity_poly.pdbx_seq_one_letter_code
_entity_poly.pdbx_strand_id
1 'polypeptide(L)'
;MKPLPEALKASIGLRVDLIDTPSLVVDLDAMERNIQRMADFARKHRVRWRPHAKMHKSAEIALLLQQAGATGACVQKVAEAEALA
;
A
#
# COMPACT_ATOMS: atom_id res chain seq x y z
N MET A 1 -2.60 13.02 5.60
CA MET A 1 -1.41 12.57 4.83
C MET A 1 -0.45 13.74 4.66
N LYS A 2 0.83 13.49 4.86
CA LYS A 2 1.83 14.54 4.66
C LYS A 2 2.02 14.80 3.17
N PRO A 3 2.27 16.06 2.76
CA PRO A 3 2.56 16.36 1.37
C PRO A 3 3.87 15.69 0.92
N LEU A 4 3.99 15.38 -0.36
CA LEU A 4 5.20 14.80 -0.92
C LEU A 4 6.36 15.81 -0.87
N PRO A 5 7.59 15.36 -0.54
CA PRO A 5 8.77 16.20 -0.70
C PRO A 5 8.94 16.68 -2.15
N GLU A 6 9.51 17.86 -2.32
CA GLU A 6 9.67 18.45 -3.65
C GLU A 6 10.47 17.55 -4.61
N ALA A 7 11.52 16.87 -4.11
CA ALA A 7 12.31 15.95 -4.92
C ALA A 7 11.45 14.80 -5.48
N LEU A 8 10.51 14.28 -4.70
CA LEU A 8 9.61 13.23 -5.16
C LEU A 8 8.56 13.76 -6.13
N LYS A 9 8.05 14.98 -5.90
CA LYS A 9 7.12 15.62 -6.85
C LYS A 9 7.79 15.80 -8.21
N ALA A 10 9.05 16.22 -8.23
CA ALA A 10 9.81 16.42 -9.46
C ALA A 10 10.03 15.11 -10.22
N SER A 11 9.98 13.96 -9.54
CA SER A 11 10.13 12.65 -10.16
C SER A 11 8.89 12.13 -10.85
N ILE A 12 7.72 12.72 -10.61
CA ILE A 12 6.46 12.24 -11.18
C ILE A 12 6.50 12.39 -12.69
N GLY A 13 6.24 11.28 -13.40
CA GLY A 13 6.28 11.25 -14.86
C GLY A 13 7.65 10.96 -15.45
N LEU A 14 8.69 10.83 -14.63
CA LEU A 14 10.04 10.48 -15.08
C LEU A 14 10.24 8.96 -15.09
N ARG A 15 11.29 8.54 -15.81
CA ARG A 15 11.71 7.13 -15.81
C ARG A 15 12.20 6.72 -14.43
N VAL A 16 12.05 5.42 -14.11
CA VAL A 16 12.43 4.86 -12.81
C VAL A 16 13.93 5.12 -12.51
N ASP A 17 14.80 5.04 -13.53
CA ASP A 17 16.23 5.27 -13.35
C ASP A 17 16.59 6.72 -13.00
N LEU A 18 15.62 7.65 -13.10
CA LEU A 18 15.81 9.06 -12.75
C LEU A 18 15.25 9.42 -11.37
N ILE A 19 14.70 8.45 -10.65
CA ILE A 19 14.17 8.66 -9.29
C ILE A 19 15.32 8.65 -8.28
N ASP A 20 15.28 9.60 -7.34
CA ASP A 20 16.26 9.64 -6.25
C ASP A 20 16.25 8.35 -5.43
N THR A 21 17.43 7.92 -5.02
CA THR A 21 17.60 6.73 -4.20
C THR A 21 18.07 7.09 -2.78
N PRO A 22 17.69 6.29 -1.76
CA PRO A 22 16.87 5.08 -1.87
C PRO A 22 15.39 5.40 -2.04
N SER A 23 14.70 4.60 -2.86
CA SER A 23 13.26 4.73 -3.09
C SER A 23 12.64 3.35 -3.25
N LEU A 24 11.42 3.19 -2.73
CA LEU A 24 10.63 2.00 -2.94
C LEU A 24 9.82 2.17 -4.22
N VAL A 25 9.96 1.22 -5.14
CA VAL A 25 9.24 1.22 -6.41
C VAL A 25 8.23 0.08 -6.42
N VAL A 26 6.98 0.40 -6.76
CA VAL A 26 5.89 -0.57 -6.79
C VAL A 26 5.38 -0.71 -8.22
N ASP A 27 5.33 -1.96 -8.71
CA ASP A 27 4.65 -2.29 -9.96
C ASP A 27 3.16 -2.37 -9.67
N LEU A 28 2.39 -1.39 -10.12
CA LEU A 28 0.97 -1.29 -9.82
C LEU A 28 0.17 -2.46 -10.39
N ASP A 29 0.48 -2.92 -11.59
CA ASP A 29 -0.24 -4.04 -12.20
C ASP A 29 -0.04 -5.32 -11.41
N ALA A 30 1.20 -5.59 -10.99
CA ALA A 30 1.52 -6.75 -10.17
C ALA A 30 0.85 -6.63 -8.78
N MET A 31 0.86 -5.44 -8.21
CA MET A 31 0.22 -5.19 -6.92
C MET A 31 -1.29 -5.44 -6.99
N GLU A 32 -1.94 -4.92 -8.02
CA GLU A 32 -3.39 -5.12 -8.20
C GLU A 32 -3.75 -6.59 -8.38
N ARG A 33 -2.97 -7.33 -9.16
CA ARG A 33 -3.18 -8.78 -9.32
C ARG A 33 -3.03 -9.51 -7.98
N ASN A 34 -2.03 -9.15 -7.19
CA ASN A 34 -1.79 -9.78 -5.89
C ASN A 34 -2.89 -9.45 -4.89
N ILE A 35 -3.35 -8.20 -4.86
CA ILE A 35 -4.47 -7.78 -4.01
C ILE A 35 -5.72 -8.56 -4.39
N GLN A 36 -6.02 -8.65 -5.68
CA GLN A 36 -7.22 -9.35 -6.15
C GLN A 36 -7.16 -10.84 -5.84
N ARG A 37 -5.99 -11.46 -6.00
CA ARG A 37 -5.79 -12.87 -5.66
C ARG A 37 -6.07 -13.12 -4.19
N MET A 38 -5.57 -12.27 -3.31
CA MET A 38 -5.79 -12.43 -1.87
C MET A 38 -7.24 -12.16 -1.48
N ALA A 39 -7.85 -11.14 -2.08
CA ALA A 39 -9.26 -10.82 -1.84
C ALA A 39 -10.17 -11.99 -2.27
N ASP A 40 -9.90 -12.59 -3.43
CA ASP A 40 -10.65 -13.74 -3.93
C ASP A 40 -10.49 -14.96 -3.03
N PHE A 41 -9.26 -15.20 -2.57
CA PHE A 41 -8.97 -16.30 -1.63
C PHE A 41 -9.75 -16.12 -0.32
N ALA A 42 -9.71 -14.94 0.27
CA ALA A 42 -10.39 -14.65 1.52
C ALA A 42 -11.92 -14.83 1.37
N ARG A 43 -12.48 -14.35 0.26
CA ARG A 43 -13.91 -14.47 -0.02
C ARG A 43 -14.31 -15.94 -0.23
N LYS A 44 -13.52 -16.68 -0.99
CA LYS A 44 -13.78 -18.11 -1.26
C LYS A 44 -13.80 -18.93 0.02
N HIS A 45 -12.87 -18.64 0.94
CA HIS A 45 -12.74 -19.38 2.19
C HIS A 45 -13.52 -18.77 3.34
N ARG A 46 -14.27 -17.67 3.09
CA ARG A 46 -15.11 -16.99 4.08
C ARG A 46 -14.34 -16.57 5.33
N VAL A 47 -13.12 -16.07 5.13
CA VAL A 47 -12.27 -15.54 6.20
C VAL A 47 -12.17 -14.03 6.06
N ARG A 48 -12.08 -13.35 7.21
CA ARG A 48 -11.80 -11.92 7.22
C ARG A 48 -10.32 -11.71 6.99
N TRP A 49 -10.01 -10.73 6.19
CA TRP A 49 -8.64 -10.43 5.77
C TRP A 49 -8.20 -9.10 6.35
N ARG A 50 -7.09 -9.11 7.06
CA ARG A 50 -6.53 -7.94 7.73
C ARG A 50 -5.03 -7.86 7.42
N PRO A 51 -4.66 -7.33 6.25
CA PRO A 51 -3.26 -7.31 5.83
C PRO A 51 -2.40 -6.43 6.73
N HIS A 52 -1.15 -6.82 6.91
CA HIS A 52 -0.19 -6.07 7.71
C HIS A 52 0.40 -4.93 6.88
N ALA A 53 0.42 -3.72 7.46
CA ALA A 53 0.88 -2.51 6.79
C ALA A 53 2.36 -2.21 7.02
N LYS A 54 3.08 -3.02 7.79
CA LYS A 54 4.48 -2.73 8.16
C LYS A 54 5.42 -2.67 6.97
N MET A 55 5.12 -3.39 5.89
CA MET A 55 5.99 -3.48 4.72
C MET A 55 5.88 -2.28 3.81
N HIS A 56 4.66 -1.80 3.57
CA HIS A 56 4.46 -0.67 2.65
C HIS A 56 4.34 0.67 3.37
N LYS A 57 3.80 0.71 4.58
CA LYS A 57 3.59 1.92 5.39
C LYS A 57 2.88 3.03 4.62
N SER A 58 1.94 2.66 3.76
CA SER A 58 1.26 3.57 2.83
C SER A 58 -0.23 3.58 3.11
N ALA A 59 -0.78 4.76 3.39
CA ALA A 59 -2.22 4.93 3.58
C ALA A 59 -2.99 4.65 2.29
N GLU A 60 -2.43 5.03 1.13
CA GLU A 60 -3.04 4.77 -0.17
C GLU A 60 -3.16 3.28 -0.45
N ILE A 61 -2.10 2.51 -0.20
CA ILE A 61 -2.14 1.06 -0.38
C ILE A 61 -3.12 0.43 0.60
N ALA A 62 -3.14 0.87 1.86
CA ALA A 62 -4.10 0.39 2.85
C ALA A 62 -5.55 0.63 2.39
N LEU A 63 -5.82 1.77 1.78
CA LEU A 63 -7.15 2.09 1.25
C LEU A 63 -7.52 1.20 0.07
N LEU A 64 -6.58 0.92 -0.83
CA LEU A 64 -6.80 0.01 -1.95
C LEU A 64 -7.13 -1.41 -1.46
N LEU A 65 -6.43 -1.87 -0.43
CA LEU A 65 -6.70 -3.17 0.20
C LEU A 65 -8.09 -3.20 0.82
N GLN A 66 -8.49 -2.14 1.51
CA GLN A 66 -9.82 -2.02 2.09
C GLN A 66 -10.91 -2.03 1.00
N GLN A 67 -10.70 -1.31 -0.09
CA GLN A 67 -11.62 -1.29 -1.22
C GLN A 67 -11.75 -2.66 -1.89
N ALA A 68 -10.70 -3.47 -1.84
CA ALA A 68 -10.73 -4.84 -2.37
C ALA A 68 -11.41 -5.84 -1.44
N GLY A 69 -11.70 -5.47 -0.20
CA GLY A 69 -12.44 -6.31 0.73
C GLY A 69 -11.76 -6.57 2.07
N ALA A 70 -10.59 -5.99 2.33
CA ALA A 70 -9.95 -6.10 3.63
C ALA A 70 -10.82 -5.45 4.71
N THR A 71 -10.92 -6.08 5.88
CA THR A 71 -11.73 -5.58 6.99
C THR A 71 -11.03 -4.52 7.82
N GLY A 72 -9.75 -4.30 7.57
CA GLY A 72 -8.91 -3.35 8.27
C GLY A 72 -7.45 -3.63 7.96
N ALA A 73 -6.56 -3.08 8.75
CA ALA A 73 -5.13 -3.29 8.63
C ALA A 73 -4.55 -3.72 9.97
N CYS A 74 -3.43 -4.42 9.92
CA CYS A 74 -2.62 -4.75 11.08
C CYS A 74 -1.38 -3.87 11.05
N VAL A 75 -1.00 -3.32 12.20
CA VAL A 75 0.18 -2.46 12.32
C VAL A 75 1.07 -2.96 13.44
N GLN A 76 2.34 -2.56 13.42
CA GLN A 76 3.30 -2.97 14.44
C GLN A 76 3.44 -1.93 15.54
N LYS A 77 3.37 -0.64 15.20
CA LYS A 77 3.54 0.48 16.13
C LYS A 77 2.31 1.36 16.16
N VAL A 78 2.05 2.00 17.31
CA VAL A 78 0.95 2.94 17.47
C VAL A 78 1.08 4.11 16.47
N ALA A 79 2.31 4.57 16.21
CA ALA A 79 2.55 5.63 15.23
C ALA A 79 2.08 5.23 13.82
N GLU A 80 2.22 3.95 13.44
CA GLU A 80 1.70 3.46 12.16
C GLU A 80 0.17 3.51 12.15
N ALA A 81 -0.48 3.12 13.25
CA ALA A 81 -1.93 3.19 13.37
C ALA A 81 -2.42 4.63 13.22
N GLU A 82 -1.77 5.58 13.87
CA GLU A 82 -2.12 6.99 13.77
C GLU A 82 -1.98 7.51 12.35
N ALA A 83 -0.93 7.12 11.64
CA ALA A 83 -0.69 7.55 10.27
C ALA A 83 -1.73 7.00 9.28
N LEU A 84 -2.26 5.80 9.55
CA LEU A 84 -3.23 5.12 8.67
C LEU A 84 -4.68 5.42 9.02
N ALA A 85 -4.92 5.97 10.18
CA ALA A 85 -6.29 6.22 10.66
C ALA A 85 -7.05 7.31 9.87
#